data_bd9c28972a0a50158df071bcb7eca50a
#
_entry.id   bd9c28972a0a50158df071bcb7eca50a
#
_cell.length_a   1.000
_cell.length_b   1.000
_cell.length_c   1.000
_cell.angle_alpha   90.00
_cell.angle_beta   90.00
_cell.angle_gamma   90.00
#
_symmetry.space_group_name_H-M   'P 1'
#
loop_
_entity.id
_entity.type
_entity.pdbx_description
1 polymer ?
#
loop_
_entity_poly.entity_id
_entity_poly.type
_entity_poly.pdbx_seq_one_letter_code
_entity_poly.pdbx_strand_id
1 'polypeptide(L)'
;MKTFVLTVSRTFPKTHKRAGENTGFVWQISKLFTNENTKIHTIRVNYDLWVKRAKEINEGKAILSIRYWSGKPYNSKQVEFCQLTKMGLQKLDNPANFVWAEIDGKKCNWENVAKNDGLSFDDFCEWFKVRQNSPMAVIHFTEWRY
;
A
#
# COMPACT_ATOMS: atom_id res chain seq x y z
N MET A 1 -3.39 -4.24 -23.73
CA MET A 1 -3.66 -4.47 -22.29
C MET A 1 -3.41 -3.19 -21.53
N LYS A 2 -4.31 -2.85 -20.62
CA LYS A 2 -4.16 -1.67 -19.78
C LYS A 2 -3.08 -1.87 -18.73
N THR A 3 -2.45 -0.78 -18.31
CA THR A 3 -1.52 -0.76 -17.20
C THR A 3 -2.02 0.24 -16.16
N PHE A 4 -2.25 -0.24 -14.95
CA PHE A 4 -2.51 0.63 -13.82
C PHE A 4 -1.22 0.80 -13.03
N VAL A 5 -0.92 2.03 -12.64
CA VAL A 5 0.33 2.37 -11.96
C VAL A 5 0.07 2.59 -10.48
N LEU A 6 0.89 1.97 -9.64
CA LEU A 6 0.94 2.20 -8.20
C LEU A 6 2.35 2.65 -7.86
N THR A 7 2.50 3.88 -7.39
CA THR A 7 3.81 4.36 -6.94
C THR A 7 3.96 4.16 -5.44
N VAL A 8 5.16 3.77 -5.02
CA VAL A 8 5.53 3.69 -3.60
C VAL A 8 6.66 4.68 -3.32
N SER A 9 6.66 5.23 -2.12
CA SER A 9 7.68 6.20 -1.71
C SER A 9 8.98 5.50 -1.32
N ARG A 10 10.11 5.94 -1.84
CA ARG A 10 11.43 5.49 -1.39
C ARG A 10 11.83 6.11 -0.06
N THR A 11 11.33 7.30 0.22
CA THR A 11 11.66 8.05 1.43
C THR A 11 10.39 8.45 2.18
N PHE A 12 10.53 8.65 3.48
CA PHE A 12 9.44 9.18 4.29
C PHE A 12 9.08 10.60 3.84
N PRO A 13 7.78 10.96 3.85
CA PRO A 13 7.32 12.26 3.38
C PRO A 13 7.79 13.40 4.29
N LYS A 14 7.74 14.63 3.78
CA LYS A 14 8.17 15.84 4.50
C LYS A 14 7.46 16.03 5.84
N THR A 15 6.22 15.56 5.95
CA THR A 15 5.40 15.67 7.15
C THR A 15 5.71 14.61 8.21
N HIS A 16 6.53 13.63 7.87
CA HIS A 16 6.91 12.55 8.78
C HIS A 16 8.14 12.95 9.61
N LYS A 17 8.19 12.50 10.87
CA LYS A 17 9.34 12.75 11.75
C LYS A 17 10.66 12.18 11.19
N ARG A 18 10.59 11.17 10.33
CA ARG A 18 11.75 10.57 9.64
C ARG A 18 11.88 11.07 8.20
N ALA A 19 11.40 12.27 7.90
CA ALA A 19 11.41 12.83 6.56
C ALA A 19 12.78 12.65 5.88
N GLY A 20 12.75 12.15 4.64
CA GLY A 20 13.95 11.93 3.82
C GLY A 20 14.68 10.61 4.08
N GLU A 21 14.39 9.89 5.16
CA GLU A 21 14.96 8.56 5.39
C GLU A 21 14.33 7.52 4.50
N ASN A 22 15.07 6.45 4.19
CA ASN A 22 14.59 5.36 3.33
C ASN A 22 13.48 4.57 4.03
N THR A 23 12.36 4.36 3.32
CA THR A 23 11.24 3.55 3.82
C THR A 23 11.54 2.06 3.79
N GLY A 24 12.39 1.62 2.88
CA GLY A 24 12.62 0.21 2.62
C GLY A 24 11.55 -0.46 1.75
N PHE A 25 10.56 0.27 1.26
CA PHE A 25 9.42 -0.30 0.54
C PHE A 25 9.82 -1.01 -0.74
N VAL A 26 10.70 -0.41 -1.54
CA VAL A 26 11.15 -1.03 -2.80
C VAL A 26 11.85 -2.36 -2.52
N TRP A 27 12.73 -2.39 -1.54
CA TRP A 27 13.44 -3.60 -1.14
C TRP A 27 12.47 -4.67 -0.61
N GLN A 28 11.53 -4.26 0.27
CA GLN A 28 10.55 -5.19 0.84
C GLN A 28 9.64 -5.80 -0.23
N ILE A 29 9.11 -4.97 -1.15
CA ILE A 29 8.25 -5.47 -2.23
C ILE A 29 9.04 -6.38 -3.17
N SER A 30 10.29 -6.06 -3.44
CA SER A 30 11.15 -6.92 -4.27
C SER A 30 11.39 -8.31 -3.65
N LYS A 31 11.15 -8.47 -2.35
CA LYS A 31 11.31 -9.73 -1.61
C LYS A 31 9.99 -10.45 -1.31
N LEU A 32 8.88 -10.03 -1.93
CA LEU A 32 7.54 -10.54 -1.62
C LEU A 32 7.40 -12.06 -1.71
N PHE A 33 8.13 -12.70 -2.62
CA PHE A 33 8.02 -14.13 -2.87
C PHE A 33 9.15 -14.93 -2.23
N THR A 34 9.90 -14.32 -1.32
CA THR A 34 10.88 -14.99 -0.47
C THR A 34 10.29 -15.20 0.93
N ASN A 35 11.01 -15.86 1.82
CA ASN A 35 10.56 -16.08 3.21
C ASN A 35 10.82 -14.87 4.11
N GLU A 36 11.22 -13.74 3.55
CA GLU A 36 11.48 -12.52 4.30
C GLU A 36 10.18 -11.85 4.73
N ASN A 37 10.21 -11.23 5.90
CA ASN A 37 9.11 -10.42 6.38
C ASN A 37 9.07 -9.12 5.59
N THR A 38 8.00 -8.89 4.86
CA THR A 38 7.95 -7.84 3.86
C THR A 38 6.67 -7.03 3.92
N LYS A 39 6.67 -5.92 3.19
CA LYS A 39 5.47 -5.17 2.90
C LYS A 39 4.60 -5.98 1.95
N ILE A 40 3.47 -6.49 2.45
CA ILE A 40 2.57 -7.35 1.66
C ILE A 40 1.34 -6.60 1.14
N HIS A 41 1.13 -5.39 1.58
CA HIS A 41 0.06 -4.52 1.06
C HIS A 41 0.44 -3.06 1.16
N THR A 42 -0.35 -2.23 0.53
CA THR A 42 -0.32 -0.78 0.69
C THR A 42 -1.75 -0.26 0.88
N ILE A 43 -1.87 0.89 1.51
CA ILE A 43 -3.17 1.50 1.80
C ILE A 43 -3.29 2.78 0.98
N ARG A 44 -4.41 2.91 0.26
CA ARG A 44 -4.66 4.05 -0.63
C ARG A 44 -6.07 4.58 -0.44
N VAL A 45 -6.24 5.85 -0.72
CA VAL A 45 -7.56 6.50 -0.77
C VAL A 45 -8.34 6.02 -1.98
N ASN A 46 -9.64 6.37 -2.03
CA ASN A 46 -10.50 6.09 -3.17
C ASN A 46 -10.74 4.60 -3.42
N TYR A 47 -11.36 3.96 -2.43
CA TYR A 47 -11.69 2.54 -2.48
C TYR A 47 -12.44 2.14 -3.76
N ASP A 48 -13.43 2.93 -4.19
CA ASP A 48 -14.25 2.58 -5.35
C ASP A 48 -13.45 2.52 -6.65
N LEU A 49 -12.46 3.39 -6.81
CA LEU A 49 -11.53 3.35 -7.94
C LEU A 49 -10.75 2.04 -7.96
N TRP A 50 -10.27 1.62 -6.79
CA TRP A 50 -9.49 0.38 -6.68
C TRP A 50 -10.33 -0.88 -6.88
N VAL A 51 -11.62 -0.85 -6.53
CA VAL A 51 -12.56 -1.94 -6.87
C VAL A 51 -12.57 -2.17 -8.38
N LYS A 52 -12.70 -1.10 -9.16
CA LYS A 52 -12.72 -1.18 -10.63
C LYS A 52 -11.40 -1.69 -11.20
N ARG A 53 -10.29 -1.18 -10.70
CA ARG A 53 -8.94 -1.58 -11.15
C ARG A 53 -8.65 -3.04 -10.81
N ALA A 54 -8.95 -3.46 -9.60
CA ALA A 54 -8.76 -4.85 -9.16
C ALA A 54 -9.55 -5.82 -10.03
N LYS A 55 -10.78 -5.48 -10.36
CA LYS A 55 -11.61 -6.29 -11.25
C LYS A 55 -10.94 -6.50 -12.61
N GLU A 56 -10.50 -5.43 -13.26
CA GLU A 56 -9.86 -5.51 -14.57
C GLU A 56 -8.55 -6.30 -14.52
N ILE A 57 -7.75 -6.11 -13.47
CA ILE A 57 -6.49 -6.85 -13.29
C ILE A 57 -6.78 -8.35 -13.12
N ASN A 58 -7.70 -8.70 -12.23
CA ASN A 58 -8.00 -10.09 -11.92
C ASN A 58 -8.73 -10.82 -13.06
N GLU A 59 -9.38 -10.09 -13.96
CA GLU A 59 -9.97 -10.61 -15.19
C GLU A 59 -8.96 -10.75 -16.35
N GLY A 60 -7.72 -10.36 -16.14
CA GLY A 60 -6.67 -10.43 -17.16
C GLY A 60 -6.71 -9.31 -18.19
N LYS A 61 -7.46 -8.24 -17.93
CA LYS A 61 -7.60 -7.09 -18.84
C LYS A 61 -6.56 -6.00 -18.59
N ALA A 62 -5.89 -6.06 -17.46
CA ALA A 62 -4.90 -5.07 -17.04
C ALA A 62 -3.81 -5.70 -16.18
N ILE A 63 -2.70 -5.00 -16.04
CA ILE A 63 -1.63 -5.34 -15.09
C ILE A 63 -1.48 -4.20 -14.09
N LEU A 64 -0.95 -4.53 -12.91
CA LEU A 64 -0.55 -3.54 -11.92
C LEU A 64 0.97 -3.35 -12.01
N SER A 65 1.39 -2.15 -12.38
CA SER A 65 2.80 -1.78 -12.45
C SER A 65 3.18 -1.02 -11.19
N ILE A 66 4.05 -1.60 -10.38
CA ILE A 66 4.52 -0.97 -9.14
C ILE A 66 5.82 -0.24 -9.44
N ARG A 67 5.85 1.05 -9.13
CA ARG A 67 6.92 1.97 -9.51
C ARG A 67 7.35 2.84 -8.35
N TYR A 68 8.53 3.41 -8.47
CA TYR A 68 9.00 4.50 -7.63
C TYR A 68 9.52 5.66 -8.50
N TRP A 69 9.59 6.84 -7.91
CA TRP A 69 10.20 7.99 -8.57
C TRP A 69 11.72 7.93 -8.41
N SER A 70 12.46 8.09 -9.51
CA SER A 70 13.92 8.04 -9.51
C SER A 70 14.56 9.21 -8.75
N GLY A 71 13.81 10.28 -8.60
CA GLY A 71 14.20 11.48 -7.86
C GLY A 71 12.98 12.12 -7.22
N LYS A 72 12.85 13.44 -7.35
CA LYS A 72 11.71 14.17 -6.80
C LYS A 72 10.41 13.70 -7.44
N PRO A 73 9.35 13.39 -6.65
CA PRO A 73 8.06 12.97 -7.18
C PRO A 73 7.52 13.97 -8.20
N TYR A 74 6.98 13.45 -9.30
CA TYR A 74 6.41 14.18 -10.43
C TYR A 74 7.43 15.00 -11.26
N ASN A 75 8.67 15.14 -10.79
CA ASN A 75 9.75 15.88 -11.47
C ASN A 75 10.92 14.97 -11.83
N SER A 76 10.70 13.67 -11.91
CA SER A 76 11.71 12.68 -12.29
C SER A 76 11.02 11.55 -13.05
N LYS A 77 11.78 10.53 -13.44
CA LYS A 77 11.24 9.36 -14.12
C LYS A 77 10.70 8.36 -13.10
N GLN A 78 9.60 7.70 -13.46
CA GLN A 78 9.12 6.52 -12.76
C GLN A 78 9.94 5.31 -13.17
N VAL A 79 10.30 4.49 -12.19
CA VAL A 79 11.00 3.22 -12.43
C VAL A 79 10.08 2.09 -11.99
N GLU A 80 9.74 1.20 -12.92
CA GLU A 80 8.99 -0.01 -12.62
C GLU A 80 9.94 -1.06 -12.05
N PHE A 81 9.55 -1.68 -10.95
CA PHE A 81 10.34 -2.74 -10.33
C PHE A 81 9.53 -4.01 -10.03
N CYS A 82 8.23 -3.96 -10.22
CA CYS A 82 7.35 -5.11 -10.00
C CYS A 82 6.10 -4.99 -10.86
N GLN A 83 5.64 -6.11 -11.42
CA GLN A 83 4.36 -6.22 -12.10
C GLN A 83 3.53 -7.32 -11.45
N LEU A 84 2.24 -7.06 -11.27
CA LEU A 84 1.31 -8.06 -10.77
C LEU A 84 0.17 -8.27 -11.77
N THR A 85 -0.15 -9.52 -12.03
CA THR A 85 -1.28 -9.93 -12.87
C THR A 85 -2.51 -10.30 -12.04
N LYS A 86 -2.36 -10.36 -10.73
CA LYS A 86 -3.42 -10.57 -9.74
C LYS A 86 -3.17 -9.62 -8.57
N MET A 87 -4.25 -9.16 -7.97
CA MET A 87 -4.16 -8.39 -6.72
C MET A 87 -5.38 -8.66 -5.86
N GLY A 88 -5.24 -8.48 -4.57
CA GLY A 88 -6.36 -8.50 -3.64
C GLY A 88 -6.76 -7.09 -3.23
N LEU A 89 -7.99 -6.98 -2.78
CA LEU A 89 -8.53 -5.72 -2.28
C LEU A 89 -9.42 -6.01 -1.09
N GLN A 90 -9.14 -5.32 0.02
CA GLN A 90 -10.03 -5.31 1.17
C GLN A 90 -10.35 -3.87 1.55
N LYS A 91 -11.49 -3.68 2.16
CA LYS A 91 -12.00 -2.36 2.52
C LYS A 91 -11.62 -2.03 3.95
N LEU A 92 -10.86 -0.96 4.14
CA LEU A 92 -10.60 -0.38 5.45
C LEU A 92 -11.74 0.61 5.73
N ASP A 93 -12.69 0.17 6.54
CA ASP A 93 -13.81 1.00 6.97
C ASP A 93 -13.39 1.96 8.04
N ASN A 94 -13.84 2.96 8.45
CA ASN A 94 -13.44 3.83 9.57
C ASN A 94 -11.94 3.98 9.78
N PRO A 95 -11.16 4.46 8.80
CA PRO A 95 -9.72 4.61 9.01
C PRO A 95 -9.36 5.57 10.16
N ALA A 96 -10.30 6.42 10.59
CA ALA A 96 -10.13 7.33 11.73
C ALA A 96 -10.30 6.65 13.10
N ASN A 97 -10.69 5.37 13.16
CA ASN A 97 -10.77 4.64 14.40
C ASN A 97 -9.35 4.23 14.85
N PHE A 98 -8.88 4.82 15.96
CA PHE A 98 -7.53 4.57 16.49
C PHE A 98 -7.44 3.35 17.39
N VAL A 99 -8.56 2.76 17.79
CA VAL A 99 -8.58 1.61 18.71
C VAL A 99 -8.34 0.30 17.97
N TRP A 100 -9.03 0.10 16.85
CA TRP A 100 -8.83 -1.05 15.97
C TRP A 100 -9.05 -0.65 14.51
N ALA A 101 -8.46 -1.43 13.61
CA ALA A 101 -8.76 -1.35 12.19
C ALA A 101 -9.97 -2.22 11.87
N GLU A 102 -10.89 -1.73 11.06
CA GLU A 102 -12.02 -2.52 10.58
C GLU A 102 -11.82 -2.81 9.10
N ILE A 103 -11.48 -4.06 8.78
CA ILE A 103 -11.15 -4.48 7.43
C ILE A 103 -12.13 -5.57 6.99
N ASP A 104 -12.95 -5.26 5.99
CA ASP A 104 -14.05 -6.11 5.53
C ASP A 104 -14.95 -6.57 6.68
N GLY A 105 -15.26 -5.66 7.59
CA GLY A 105 -16.12 -5.91 8.73
C GLY A 105 -15.45 -6.63 9.91
N LYS A 106 -14.16 -6.93 9.82
CA LYS A 106 -13.40 -7.59 10.89
C LYS A 106 -12.55 -6.59 11.65
N LYS A 107 -12.51 -6.72 12.96
CA LYS A 107 -11.62 -5.94 13.82
C LYS A 107 -10.20 -6.49 13.71
N CYS A 108 -9.25 -5.64 13.36
CA CYS A 108 -7.86 -5.99 13.20
C CYS A 108 -6.99 -5.08 14.07
N ASN A 109 -5.89 -5.61 14.54
CA ASN A 109 -4.93 -4.88 15.34
C ASN A 109 -4.10 -3.94 14.44
N TRP A 110 -4.04 -2.65 14.79
CA TRP A 110 -3.27 -1.68 14.02
C TRP A 110 -1.77 -2.02 13.93
N GLU A 111 -1.22 -2.64 14.95
CA GLU A 111 0.20 -3.05 14.91
C GLU A 111 0.46 -4.07 13.80
N ASN A 112 -0.46 -5.02 13.62
CA ASN A 112 -0.38 -5.99 12.54
C ASN A 112 -0.57 -5.33 11.17
N VAL A 113 -1.47 -4.37 11.07
CA VAL A 113 -1.68 -3.60 9.84
C VAL A 113 -0.42 -2.84 9.48
N ALA A 114 0.21 -2.17 10.45
CA ALA A 114 1.46 -1.45 10.25
C ALA A 114 2.58 -2.38 9.75
N LYS A 115 2.75 -3.51 10.41
CA LYS A 115 3.76 -4.51 10.04
C LYS A 115 3.58 -4.99 8.60
N ASN A 116 2.36 -5.32 8.23
CA ASN A 116 2.03 -5.79 6.89
C ASN A 116 2.15 -4.67 5.84
N ASP A 117 2.08 -3.42 6.26
CA ASP A 117 2.30 -2.25 5.41
C ASP A 117 3.79 -1.88 5.31
N GLY A 118 4.65 -2.65 5.96
CA GLY A 118 6.11 -2.50 5.91
C GLY A 118 6.66 -1.46 6.85
N LEU A 119 5.92 -1.07 7.89
CA LEU A 119 6.29 -0.03 8.82
C LEU A 119 6.27 -0.53 10.27
N SER A 120 7.09 0.08 11.12
CA SER A 120 6.89 -0.01 12.56
C SER A 120 5.56 0.66 12.93
N PHE A 121 5.00 0.31 14.08
CA PHE A 121 3.77 0.94 14.54
C PHE A 121 3.90 2.46 14.68
N ASP A 122 5.01 2.92 15.24
CA ASP A 122 5.31 4.34 15.39
C ASP A 122 5.35 5.07 14.04
N ASP A 123 6.05 4.51 13.08
CA ASP A 123 6.17 5.11 11.75
C ASP A 123 4.83 5.10 11.01
N PHE A 124 4.05 4.04 11.20
CA PHE A 124 2.71 3.95 10.62
C PHE A 124 1.78 5.02 11.21
N CYS A 125 1.76 5.17 12.52
CA CYS A 125 0.95 6.20 13.18
C CYS A 125 1.35 7.61 12.76
N GLU A 126 2.64 7.85 12.63
CA GLU A 126 3.16 9.14 12.17
C GLU A 126 2.79 9.40 10.70
N TRP A 127 2.84 8.37 9.85
CA TRP A 127 2.45 8.49 8.44
C TRP A 127 0.98 8.83 8.29
N PHE A 128 0.12 8.17 9.06
CA PHE A 128 -1.33 8.31 9.02
C PHE A 128 -1.89 9.16 10.17
N LYS A 129 -1.11 10.11 10.68
CA LYS A 129 -1.53 10.96 11.81
C LYS A 129 -2.76 11.81 11.50
N VAL A 130 -2.97 12.15 10.23
CA VAL A 130 -4.21 12.76 9.76
C VAL A 130 -4.97 11.70 8.97
N ARG A 131 -6.07 11.22 9.54
CA ARG A 131 -6.88 10.14 8.93
C ARG A 131 -8.22 10.68 8.50
N GLN A 132 -8.65 10.24 7.33
CA GLN A 132 -9.96 10.58 6.81
C GLN A 132 -11.03 9.59 7.29
N ASN A 133 -12.31 10.00 7.17
CA ASN A 133 -13.44 9.15 7.54
C ASN A 133 -13.89 8.24 6.39
N SER A 134 -13.54 8.58 5.16
CA SER A 134 -13.91 7.79 3.99
C SER A 134 -13.16 6.45 3.96
N PRO A 135 -13.79 5.36 3.49
CA PRO A 135 -13.13 4.07 3.37
C PRO A 135 -11.87 4.15 2.51
N MET A 136 -10.87 3.37 2.89
CA MET A 136 -9.62 3.26 2.16
C MET A 136 -9.45 1.85 1.59
N ALA A 137 -8.61 1.72 0.58
CA ALA A 137 -8.29 0.46 -0.05
C ALA A 137 -7.05 -0.14 0.58
N VAL A 138 -7.14 -1.38 1.05
CA VAL A 138 -5.99 -2.22 1.37
C VAL A 138 -5.69 -3.05 0.12
N ILE A 139 -4.61 -2.70 -0.56
CA ILE A 139 -4.21 -3.31 -1.83
C ILE A 139 -3.19 -4.40 -1.53
N HIS A 140 -3.61 -5.65 -1.69
CA HIS A 140 -2.78 -6.82 -1.38
C HIS A 140 -1.95 -7.25 -2.59
N PHE A 141 -0.66 -7.44 -2.35
CA PHE A 141 0.27 -7.93 -3.37
C PHE A 141 0.34 -9.46 -3.38
N THR A 142 -0.11 -10.11 -2.32
CA THR A 142 -0.10 -11.57 -2.15
C THR A 142 -1.51 -12.09 -1.92
N GLU A 143 -1.66 -13.40 -1.74
CA GLU A 143 -2.96 -14.02 -1.45
C GLU A 143 -3.40 -13.90 0.01
N TRP A 144 -2.52 -13.43 0.88
CA TRP A 144 -2.85 -13.26 2.29
C TRP A 144 -3.94 -12.20 2.50
N ARG A 145 -4.88 -12.46 3.43
CA ARG A 145 -5.98 -11.53 3.76
C ARG A 145 -6.19 -11.47 5.28
N TYR A 146 -6.74 -10.37 5.67
CA TYR A 146 -7.22 -10.20 7.03
C TYR A 146 -8.45 -11.06 7.31
#